data_cf445d205dfca669b152e95806b369a9
#
_entry.id   cf445d205dfca669b152e95806b369a9
#
_cell.length_a   1.000
_cell.length_b   1.000
_cell.length_c   1.000
_cell.angle_alpha   90.00
_cell.angle_beta   90.00
_cell.angle_gamma   90.00
#
_symmetry.space_group_name_H-M   'P 1'
#
loop_
_entity.id
_entity.type
_entity.pdbx_description
1 polymer ?
#
loop_
_entity_poly.entity_id
_entity_poly.type
_entity_poly.pdbx_seq_one_letter_code
_entity_poly.pdbx_strand_id
1 'polypeptide(L)'
;MQSLAWQPLAEGAERAVLYGDPTHAGPFVLRFRTSREIAIPLHWHRHDEHITVLSGPFSLAVNGERDELETGSYVVIPAGAHHSTWYGAGTLIQVNGTGPFESIYVDQPH
;
A
#
# COMPACT_ATOMS: atom_id res chain seq x y z
N MET A 1 8.88 -23.08 4.57
CA MET A 1 8.46 -21.73 4.16
C MET A 1 9.67 -20.82 4.13
N GLN A 2 9.84 -20.10 3.06
CA GLN A 2 10.95 -19.17 2.93
C GLN A 2 10.63 -17.87 3.67
N SER A 3 11.64 -17.32 4.33
CA SER A 3 11.53 -16.00 4.93
C SER A 3 11.52 -14.95 3.83
N LEU A 4 10.72 -13.90 4.00
CA LEU A 4 10.68 -12.79 3.06
C LEU A 4 11.91 -11.89 3.25
N ALA A 5 12.40 -11.36 2.15
CA ALA A 5 13.51 -10.40 2.17
C ALA A 5 12.94 -8.98 2.37
N TRP A 6 12.85 -8.57 3.62
CA TRP A 6 12.34 -7.24 3.97
C TRP A 6 13.40 -6.17 3.77
N GLN A 7 12.99 -5.08 3.13
CA GLN A 7 13.86 -3.93 2.88
C GLN A 7 13.25 -2.69 3.51
N PRO A 8 14.04 -1.85 4.17
CA PRO A 8 13.51 -0.64 4.76
C PRO A 8 13.07 0.35 3.68
N LEU A 9 11.90 0.97 3.90
CA LEU A 9 11.40 2.07 3.08
C LEU A 9 11.59 3.40 3.78
N ALA A 10 11.26 3.41 5.08
CA ALA A 10 11.34 4.57 5.94
C ALA A 10 11.38 4.05 7.36
N GLU A 11 11.59 4.93 8.32
CA GLU A 11 11.57 4.53 9.74
C GLU A 11 10.23 3.91 10.09
N GLY A 12 10.27 2.64 10.52
CA GLY A 12 9.07 1.90 10.91
C GLY A 12 8.29 1.28 9.77
N ALA A 13 8.79 1.34 8.53
CA ALA A 13 8.12 0.75 7.37
C ALA A 13 9.09 -0.09 6.55
N GLU A 14 8.66 -1.28 6.18
CA GLU A 14 9.44 -2.21 5.37
C GLU A 14 8.60 -2.80 4.25
N ARG A 15 9.28 -3.19 3.19
CA ARG A 15 8.67 -3.79 2.01
C ARG A 15 9.37 -5.09 1.63
N ALA A 16 8.61 -6.07 1.20
CA ALA A 16 9.16 -7.29 0.60
C ALA A 16 8.52 -7.51 -0.76
N VAL A 17 9.33 -7.84 -1.75
CA VAL A 17 8.84 -8.19 -3.09
C VAL A 17 8.64 -9.70 -3.14
N LEU A 18 7.41 -10.15 -3.38
CA LEU A 18 7.07 -11.56 -3.45
C LEU A 18 7.15 -12.07 -4.88
N TYR A 19 6.82 -11.22 -5.85
CA TYR A 19 6.79 -11.59 -7.26
C TYR A 19 7.00 -10.36 -8.12
N GLY A 20 7.71 -10.53 -9.23
CA GLY A 20 7.87 -9.49 -10.23
C GLY A 20 8.83 -8.38 -9.80
N ASP A 21 8.85 -7.33 -10.60
CA ASP A 21 9.66 -6.15 -10.34
C ASP A 21 8.75 -4.92 -10.40
N PRO A 22 8.47 -4.28 -9.24
CA PRO A 22 7.55 -3.13 -9.23
C PRO A 22 8.09 -1.90 -9.97
N THR A 23 9.36 -1.88 -10.36
CA THR A 23 9.93 -0.76 -11.11
C THR A 23 9.79 -0.92 -12.62
N HIS A 24 9.32 -2.07 -13.10
CA HIS A 24 9.17 -2.38 -14.51
C HIS A 24 7.73 -2.72 -14.86
N ALA A 25 7.41 -2.71 -16.15
CA ALA A 25 6.09 -3.13 -16.63
C ALA A 25 5.85 -4.59 -16.31
N GLY A 26 4.62 -4.93 -15.97
CA GLY A 26 4.20 -6.28 -15.67
C GLY A 26 3.66 -6.44 -14.26
N PRO A 27 3.10 -7.62 -13.96
CA PRO A 27 2.50 -7.85 -12.65
C PRO A 27 3.56 -7.97 -11.56
N PHE A 28 3.19 -7.52 -10.36
CA PHE A 28 4.03 -7.67 -9.16
C PHE A 28 3.17 -7.96 -7.95
N VAL A 29 3.80 -8.52 -6.92
CA VAL A 29 3.19 -8.71 -5.61
C VAL A 29 4.17 -8.23 -4.56
N LEU A 30 3.69 -7.35 -3.68
CA LEU A 30 4.47 -6.78 -2.59
C LEU A 30 3.76 -7.02 -1.27
N ARG A 31 4.53 -7.01 -0.18
CA ARG A 31 3.99 -6.85 1.16
C ARG A 31 4.65 -5.65 1.82
N PHE A 32 3.83 -4.90 2.56
CA PHE A 32 4.29 -3.79 3.39
C PHE A 32 3.95 -4.09 4.83
N ARG A 33 4.87 -3.80 5.73
CA ARG A 33 4.59 -3.91 7.16
C ARG A 33 5.10 -2.67 7.89
N THR A 34 4.43 -2.33 8.97
CA THR A 34 4.77 -1.17 9.78
C THR A 34 4.91 -1.57 11.23
N SER A 35 5.86 -0.93 11.93
CA SER A 35 6.09 -1.13 13.37
C SER A 35 5.66 0.07 14.18
N ARG A 36 5.13 1.11 13.54
CA ARG A 36 4.63 2.34 14.17
C ARG A 36 3.50 2.90 13.32
N GLU A 37 2.79 3.88 13.83
CA GLU A 37 1.75 4.56 13.07
C GLU A 37 2.36 5.37 11.94
N ILE A 38 1.83 5.16 10.72
CA ILE A 38 2.28 5.85 9.52
C ILE A 38 1.05 6.28 8.72
N ALA A 39 1.05 7.53 8.28
CA ALA A 39 0.00 8.05 7.39
C ALA A 39 0.64 8.39 6.05
N ILE A 40 0.04 7.90 4.97
CA ILE A 40 0.47 8.22 3.62
C ILE A 40 -0.51 9.25 3.05
N PRO A 41 -0.03 10.45 2.69
CA PRO A 41 -0.90 11.51 2.19
C PRO A 41 -1.56 11.17 0.86
N LEU A 42 -2.49 12.00 0.43
CA LEU A 42 -3.27 11.82 -0.78
C LEU A 42 -2.36 11.63 -2.00
N HIS A 43 -2.58 10.54 -2.72
CA HIS A 43 -1.79 10.16 -3.89
C HIS A 43 -2.63 9.29 -4.82
N TRP A 44 -2.09 8.98 -5.98
CA TRP A 44 -2.70 8.06 -6.94
C TRP A 44 -1.63 7.27 -7.67
N HIS A 45 -2.05 6.21 -8.33
CA HIS A 45 -1.17 5.34 -9.12
C HIS A 45 -1.69 5.25 -10.55
N ARG A 46 -0.79 4.94 -11.48
CA ARG A 46 -1.15 4.85 -12.91
C ARG A 46 -1.93 3.60 -13.26
N HIS A 47 -1.85 2.58 -12.40
CA HIS A 47 -2.52 1.29 -12.59
C HIS A 47 -3.36 0.95 -11.36
N ASP A 48 -4.28 -0.01 -11.52
CA ASP A 48 -5.08 -0.48 -10.39
C ASP A 48 -4.19 -1.07 -9.31
N GLU A 49 -4.57 -0.84 -8.07
CA GLU A 49 -3.90 -1.39 -6.91
C GLU A 49 -4.87 -2.28 -6.14
N HIS A 50 -4.49 -3.55 -5.93
CA HIS A 50 -5.28 -4.51 -5.17
C HIS A 50 -4.65 -4.70 -3.81
N ILE A 51 -5.38 -4.39 -2.75
CA ILE A 51 -4.87 -4.49 -1.38
C ILE A 51 -5.61 -5.57 -0.62
N THR A 52 -4.85 -6.46 0.02
CA THR A 52 -5.37 -7.43 0.98
C THR A 52 -4.81 -7.09 2.35
N VAL A 53 -5.67 -6.93 3.35
CA VAL A 53 -5.24 -6.67 4.73
C VAL A 53 -4.97 -8.00 5.41
N LEU A 54 -3.70 -8.25 5.71
CA LEU A 54 -3.29 -9.49 6.38
C LEU A 54 -3.28 -9.32 7.89
N SER A 55 -2.98 -8.12 8.38
CA SER A 55 -3.00 -7.76 9.79
C SER A 55 -3.16 -6.24 9.89
N GLY A 56 -4.01 -5.77 10.78
CA GLY A 56 -4.26 -4.34 10.95
C GLY A 56 -3.71 -3.79 12.25
N PRO A 57 -4.07 -2.53 12.56
CA PRO A 57 -5.13 -1.74 11.93
C PRO A 57 -4.69 -1.04 10.64
N PHE A 58 -5.59 -0.97 9.69
CA PHE A 58 -5.36 -0.32 8.40
C PHE A 58 -6.61 0.46 7.99
N SER A 59 -6.44 1.71 7.57
CA SER A 59 -7.54 2.54 7.08
C SER A 59 -7.22 3.09 5.71
N LEU A 60 -8.25 3.29 4.92
CA LEU A 60 -8.17 3.78 3.55
C LEU A 60 -9.24 4.84 3.33
N ALA A 61 -8.87 5.95 2.70
CA ALA A 61 -9.83 6.94 2.23
C ALA A 61 -9.70 7.08 0.73
N VAL A 62 -10.80 6.86 0.02
CA VAL A 62 -10.93 7.11 -1.41
C VAL A 62 -12.05 8.11 -1.56
N ASN A 63 -11.78 9.19 -2.31
CA ASN A 63 -12.75 10.28 -2.48
C ASN A 63 -13.18 10.92 -1.15
N GLY A 64 -12.27 10.97 -0.18
CA GLY A 64 -12.47 11.69 1.07
C GLY A 64 -13.12 10.91 2.21
N GLU A 65 -13.66 9.72 1.95
CA GLU A 65 -14.24 8.88 3.02
C GLU A 65 -13.19 7.91 3.55
N ARG A 66 -12.95 7.97 4.87
CA ARG A 66 -12.00 7.07 5.53
C ARG A 66 -12.73 5.89 6.14
N ASP A 67 -12.33 4.69 5.73
CA ASP A 67 -12.86 3.43 6.25
C ASP A 67 -11.75 2.63 6.90
N GLU A 68 -12.04 2.05 8.07
CA GLU A 68 -11.14 1.10 8.70
C GLU A 68 -11.43 -0.28 8.11
N LEU A 69 -10.39 -0.94 7.59
CA LEU A 69 -10.52 -2.24 6.96
C LEU A 69 -10.01 -3.34 7.89
N GLU A 70 -10.83 -4.34 8.11
CA GLU A 70 -10.49 -5.46 8.97
C GLU A 70 -9.54 -6.44 8.30
N THR A 71 -8.85 -7.25 9.10
CA THR A 71 -8.04 -8.35 8.60
C THR A 71 -8.88 -9.24 7.69
N GLY A 72 -8.32 -9.57 6.53
CA GLY A 72 -9.01 -10.34 5.50
C GLY A 72 -9.72 -9.49 4.46
N SER A 73 -9.81 -8.17 4.67
CA SER A 73 -10.41 -7.27 3.69
C SER A 73 -9.60 -7.23 2.41
N TYR A 74 -10.32 -7.09 1.30
CA TYR A 74 -9.74 -6.94 -0.03
C TYR A 74 -10.39 -5.75 -0.71
N VAL A 75 -9.58 -4.87 -1.28
CA VAL A 75 -10.07 -3.68 -1.94
C VAL A 75 -9.28 -3.40 -3.21
N VAL A 76 -9.96 -2.90 -4.23
CA VAL A 76 -9.33 -2.46 -5.46
C VAL A 76 -9.41 -0.95 -5.53
N ILE A 77 -8.25 -0.30 -5.68
CA ILE A 77 -8.17 1.13 -5.90
C ILE A 77 -7.93 1.32 -7.40
N PRO A 78 -8.90 1.86 -8.14
CA PRO A 78 -8.74 2.03 -9.58
C PRO A 78 -7.59 2.98 -9.94
N ALA A 79 -7.01 2.76 -11.11
CA ALA A 79 -6.00 3.67 -11.67
C ALA A 79 -6.51 5.10 -11.63
N GLY A 80 -5.69 6.02 -11.16
CA GLY A 80 -6.01 7.44 -11.09
C GLY A 80 -6.85 7.86 -9.90
N ALA A 81 -7.40 6.93 -9.12
CA ALA A 81 -8.20 7.29 -7.95
C ALA A 81 -7.31 7.85 -6.83
N HIS A 82 -7.63 9.05 -6.38
CA HIS A 82 -6.88 9.70 -5.29
C HIS A 82 -7.25 9.05 -3.96
N HIS A 83 -6.26 8.66 -3.18
CA HIS A 83 -6.48 7.97 -1.92
C HIS A 83 -5.40 8.27 -0.89
N SER A 84 -5.73 8.04 0.37
CA SER A 84 -4.82 8.15 1.50
C SER A 84 -4.91 6.89 2.32
N THR A 85 -3.82 6.51 3.00
CA THR A 85 -3.80 5.30 3.83
C THR A 85 -3.21 5.61 5.20
N TRP A 86 -3.67 4.87 6.21
CA TRP A 86 -3.16 4.95 7.58
C TRP A 86 -2.86 3.54 8.06
N TYR A 87 -1.63 3.36 8.53
CA TYR A 87 -1.14 2.09 9.05
C TYR A 87 -0.94 2.24 10.55
N GLY A 88 -1.44 1.31 11.33
CA GLY A 88 -1.11 1.23 12.74
C GLY A 88 0.17 0.42 12.96
N ALA A 89 0.67 0.39 14.18
CA ALA A 89 1.79 -0.48 14.52
C ALA A 89 1.36 -1.94 14.38
N GLY A 90 2.15 -2.74 13.67
CA GLY A 90 1.85 -4.15 13.42
C GLY A 90 0.99 -4.43 12.20
N THR A 91 0.78 -3.42 11.35
CA THR A 91 0.02 -3.60 10.10
C THR A 91 0.85 -4.36 9.08
N LEU A 92 0.18 -5.29 8.38
CA LEU A 92 0.74 -6.04 7.27
C LEU A 92 -0.31 -6.08 6.15
N ILE A 93 0.05 -5.59 4.98
CA ILE A 93 -0.81 -5.65 3.79
C ILE A 93 -0.07 -6.31 2.63
N GLN A 94 -0.84 -6.85 1.70
CA GLN A 94 -0.32 -7.34 0.44
C GLN A 94 -0.89 -6.51 -0.69
N VAL A 95 -0.04 -6.09 -1.60
CA VAL A 95 -0.42 -5.31 -2.77
C VAL A 95 -0.13 -6.13 -4.02
N ASN A 96 -1.16 -6.36 -4.81
CA ASN A 96 -1.05 -6.94 -6.14
C ASN A 96 -1.29 -5.81 -7.14
N GLY A 97 -0.42 -5.66 -8.11
CA GLY A 97 -0.56 -4.58 -9.07
C GLY A 97 0.20 -4.84 -10.35
N THR A 98 0.23 -3.81 -11.19
CA THR A 98 0.97 -3.79 -12.45
C THR A 98 1.97 -2.65 -12.39
N GLY A 99 3.23 -2.97 -12.69
CA GLY A 99 4.28 -1.97 -12.67
C GLY A 99 4.33 -1.12 -13.93
N PRO A 100 5.09 -0.04 -13.90
CA PRO A 100 5.85 0.44 -12.73
C PRO A 100 4.92 0.97 -11.63
N PHE A 101 5.27 0.65 -10.39
CA PHE A 101 4.50 1.06 -9.21
C PHE A 101 5.11 2.35 -8.66
N GLU A 102 4.37 3.41 -8.77
CA GLU A 102 4.84 4.72 -8.36
C GLU A 102 3.68 5.49 -7.73
N SER A 103 3.95 6.17 -6.62
CA SER A 103 2.97 7.01 -5.94
C SER A 103 3.13 8.44 -6.43
N ILE A 104 2.05 8.99 -6.97
CA ILE A 104 2.03 10.37 -7.46
C ILE A 104 1.25 11.18 -6.44
N TYR A 105 1.95 12.01 -5.67
CA TYR A 105 1.33 12.79 -4.60
C TYR A 105 0.60 14.00 -5.14
N VAL A 106 -0.55 14.28 -4.52
CA VAL A 106 -1.36 15.45 -4.87
C VAL A 106 -0.86 16.64 -4.08
N ASP A 107 -0.59 17.76 -4.78
CA ASP A 107 -0.17 18.98 -4.11
C ASP A 107 -1.25 19.46 -3.18
N GLN A 108 -0.83 19.80 -1.96
CA GLN A 108 -1.76 20.34 -0.96
C GLN A 108 -1.79 21.86 -1.08
N PRO A 109 -2.99 22.46 -1.02
CA PRO A 109 -3.07 23.93 -0.97
C PRO A 109 -2.45 24.43 0.33
N HIS A 110 -1.78 25.54 0.25
CA HIS A 110 -1.14 26.17 1.40
C HIS A 110 -2.08 27.10 2.13
#